data_d74621e63f795a800d6ed253a568dab1
#
_entry.id   d74621e63f795a800d6ed253a568dab1
#
_cell.length_a   1.000
_cell.length_b   1.000
_cell.length_c   1.000
_cell.angle_alpha   90.00
_cell.angle_beta   90.00
_cell.angle_gamma   90.00
#
_symmetry.space_group_name_H-M   'P 1'
#
loop_
_entity.id
_entity.type
_entity.pdbx_description
1 polymer ?
#
loop_
_entity_poly.entity_id
_entity_poly.type
_entity_poly.pdbx_seq_one_letter_code
_entity_poly.pdbx_strand_id
1 'polypeptide(L)'
;MNLAPRHREDPEVNLTPLIDVVFLLLIFFMVSTSFINEASLSLTLPTASSLPAADAGATVEVTVGADGRYFFGGNELVNTGRAALRHALLEAAGADTARTVVVRADARAPHQAVVTVLDVAGRAGFAQVSIVTAQERE
;
A
#
# COMPACT_ATOMS: atom_id res chain seq x y z
N MET A 1 13.50 77.52 -16.89
CA MET A 1 13.59 76.43 -15.91
C MET A 1 12.36 75.51 -16.07
N ASN A 2 12.53 74.43 -16.76
CA ASN A 2 11.50 73.44 -16.87
C ASN A 2 11.61 72.48 -15.69
N LEU A 3 10.85 72.72 -14.65
CA LEU A 3 10.61 71.77 -13.58
C LEU A 3 9.51 70.80 -14.05
N ALA A 4 9.92 69.88 -14.92
CA ALA A 4 9.06 68.75 -15.22
C ALA A 4 8.93 67.91 -13.93
N PRO A 5 7.73 67.62 -13.44
CA PRO A 5 7.60 66.70 -12.32
C PRO A 5 8.19 65.36 -12.76
N ARG A 6 9.22 64.97 -12.07
CA ARG A 6 9.72 63.60 -12.20
C ARG A 6 8.58 62.71 -11.79
N HIS A 7 8.04 62.02 -12.76
CA HIS A 7 7.11 60.95 -12.51
C HIS A 7 7.90 59.92 -11.70
N ARG A 8 7.66 59.87 -10.41
CA ARG A 8 8.12 58.72 -9.61
C ARG A 8 7.30 57.56 -10.11
N GLU A 9 7.94 56.73 -10.88
CA GLU A 9 7.39 55.40 -11.09
C GLU A 9 7.38 54.76 -9.72
N ASP A 10 6.21 54.62 -9.15
CA ASP A 10 6.04 53.78 -7.98
C ASP A 10 6.55 52.40 -8.36
N PRO A 11 7.44 51.80 -7.56
CA PRO A 11 7.89 50.46 -7.84
C PRO A 11 6.68 49.54 -7.88
N GLU A 12 6.22 49.20 -9.07
CA GLU A 12 5.21 48.17 -9.23
C GLU A 12 5.82 46.87 -8.70
N VAL A 13 5.34 46.47 -7.56
CA VAL A 13 5.66 45.15 -7.02
C VAL A 13 4.99 44.15 -7.93
N ASN A 14 5.77 43.57 -8.84
CA ASN A 14 5.27 42.55 -9.72
C ASN A 14 5.15 41.25 -8.89
N LEU A 15 3.90 40.91 -8.57
CA LEU A 15 3.57 39.72 -7.80
C LEU A 15 3.55 38.45 -8.65
N THR A 16 3.70 38.56 -9.96
CA THR A 16 3.64 37.42 -10.87
C THR A 16 4.69 36.35 -10.55
N PRO A 17 5.97 36.65 -10.29
CA PRO A 17 6.94 35.64 -9.90
C PRO A 17 6.60 34.98 -8.56
N LEU A 18 6.02 35.72 -7.62
CA LEU A 18 5.62 35.19 -6.34
C LEU A 18 4.46 34.20 -6.47
N ILE A 19 3.48 34.53 -7.29
CA ILE A 19 2.32 33.67 -7.58
C ILE A 19 2.80 32.39 -8.27
N ASP A 20 3.74 32.49 -9.19
CA ASP A 20 4.29 31.34 -9.90
C ASP A 20 5.02 30.38 -8.96
N VAL A 21 5.85 30.89 -8.04
CA VAL A 21 6.53 30.08 -7.03
C VAL A 21 5.51 29.38 -6.12
N VAL A 22 4.50 30.09 -5.65
CA VAL A 22 3.43 29.52 -4.82
C VAL A 22 2.67 28.44 -5.58
N PHE A 23 2.36 28.68 -6.83
CA PHE A 23 1.66 27.72 -7.68
C PHE A 23 2.49 26.47 -7.92
N LEU A 24 3.78 26.58 -8.19
CA LEU A 24 4.69 25.46 -8.33
C LEU A 24 4.81 24.64 -7.04
N LEU A 25 4.87 25.32 -5.89
CA LEU A 25 4.85 24.64 -4.59
C LEU A 25 3.55 23.89 -4.36
N LEU A 26 2.42 24.46 -4.71
CA LEU A 26 1.12 23.79 -4.58
C LEU A 26 1.03 22.55 -5.47
N ILE A 27 1.50 22.65 -6.71
CA ILE A 27 1.57 21.49 -7.62
C ILE A 27 2.51 20.45 -7.07
N PHE A 28 3.68 20.84 -6.58
CA PHE A 28 4.67 19.95 -6.00
C PHE A 28 4.08 19.19 -4.80
N PHE A 29 3.44 19.88 -3.88
CA PHE A 29 2.78 19.24 -2.74
C PHE A 29 1.61 18.36 -3.17
N MET A 30 0.82 18.79 -4.15
CA MET A 30 -0.28 17.99 -4.67
C MET A 30 0.21 16.69 -5.29
N VAL A 31 1.26 16.74 -6.10
CA VAL A 31 1.88 15.55 -6.70
C VAL A 31 2.52 14.67 -5.65
N SER A 32 3.24 15.25 -4.69
CA SER A 32 3.85 14.51 -3.60
C SER A 32 2.81 13.79 -2.73
N THR A 33 1.67 14.40 -2.50
CA THR A 33 0.55 13.79 -1.78
C THR A 33 -0.06 12.64 -2.57
N SER A 34 -0.06 12.71 -3.88
CA SER A 34 -0.56 11.64 -4.74
C SER A 34 0.35 10.40 -4.75
N PHE A 35 1.62 10.54 -4.40
CA PHE A 35 2.54 9.42 -4.26
C PHE A 35 2.43 8.70 -2.91
N ILE A 36 1.79 9.33 -1.94
CA ILE A 36 1.30 8.61 -0.78
C ILE A 36 -0.05 7.99 -1.19
N ASN A 37 0.00 7.07 -2.11
CA ASN A 37 -0.97 6.01 -2.10
C ASN A 37 -0.60 5.18 -0.87
N GLU A 38 -1.03 5.66 0.27
CA GLU A 38 -1.47 4.69 1.23
C GLU A 38 -2.49 3.86 0.47
N ALA A 39 -2.08 2.72 0.00
CA ALA A 39 -3.00 1.63 -0.11
C ALA A 39 -3.49 1.35 1.32
N SER A 40 -4.21 2.32 1.88
CA SER A 40 -5.23 1.99 2.85
C SER A 40 -6.19 1.14 2.03
N LEU A 41 -5.84 -0.11 1.87
CA LEU A 41 -6.83 -1.11 1.63
C LEU A 41 -7.78 -0.95 2.82
N SER A 42 -8.78 -0.10 2.63
CA SER A 42 -9.98 -0.16 3.45
C SER A 42 -10.61 -1.49 3.09
N LEU A 43 -10.01 -2.54 3.63
CA LEU A 43 -10.62 -3.83 3.70
C LEU A 43 -11.79 -3.62 4.65
N THR A 44 -12.93 -3.28 4.08
CA THR A 44 -14.19 -3.40 4.78
C THR A 44 -14.35 -4.90 4.98
N LEU A 45 -13.92 -5.36 6.14
CA LEU A 45 -14.12 -6.74 6.55
C LEU A 45 -15.62 -7.01 6.51
N PRO A 46 -16.12 -7.92 5.65
CA PRO A 46 -17.46 -8.37 5.81
C PRO A 46 -17.57 -9.06 7.17
N THR A 47 -18.48 -8.58 7.98
CA THR A 47 -18.86 -9.15 9.28
C THR A 47 -19.60 -10.47 9.13
N ALA A 48 -19.17 -11.32 8.25
CA ALA A 48 -19.82 -12.60 8.06
C ALA A 48 -18.76 -13.68 7.99
N SER A 49 -18.39 -14.10 9.11
CA SER A 49 -17.94 -15.41 9.52
C SER A 49 -17.11 -15.19 10.76
N SER A 50 -17.67 -15.49 11.86
CA SER A 50 -16.97 -15.79 13.08
C SER A 50 -15.97 -16.92 12.82
N LEU A 51 -14.86 -16.58 12.16
CA LEU A 51 -13.64 -17.30 12.45
C LEU A 51 -13.38 -16.99 13.92
N PRO A 52 -13.25 -18.00 14.78
CA PRO A 52 -12.83 -17.75 16.12
C PRO A 52 -11.62 -16.83 16.03
N ALA A 53 -11.61 -15.78 16.83
CA ALA A 53 -10.47 -14.89 16.95
C ALA A 53 -9.29 -15.78 17.37
N ALA A 54 -8.66 -16.41 16.41
CA ALA A 54 -7.36 -17.02 16.60
C ALA A 54 -6.48 -15.88 17.07
N ASP A 55 -5.86 -16.05 18.19
CA ASP A 55 -4.99 -15.07 18.81
C ASP A 55 -4.21 -14.33 17.74
N ALA A 56 -4.37 -13.01 17.68
CA ALA A 56 -3.77 -12.18 16.63
C ALA A 56 -2.22 -12.34 16.55
N GLY A 57 -1.61 -12.92 17.56
CA GLY A 57 -0.20 -13.30 17.60
C GLY A 57 0.15 -14.65 16.94
N ALA A 58 -0.86 -15.48 16.60
CA ALA A 58 -0.66 -16.82 16.05
C ALA A 58 -0.86 -16.92 14.54
N THR A 59 -1.11 -15.81 13.87
CA THR A 59 -1.38 -15.76 12.43
C THR A 59 -0.32 -14.95 11.69
N VAL A 60 0.01 -15.43 10.48
CA VAL A 60 0.83 -14.68 9.51
C VAL A 60 -0.09 -14.20 8.41
N GLU A 61 -0.15 -12.90 8.22
CA GLU A 61 -1.01 -12.29 7.22
C GLU A 61 -0.21 -11.93 5.96
N VAL A 62 -0.69 -12.40 4.82
CA VAL A 62 -0.17 -12.06 3.50
C VAL A 62 -1.29 -11.41 2.70
N THR A 63 -1.06 -10.22 2.19
CA THR A 63 -2.00 -9.54 1.31
C THR A 63 -1.54 -9.66 -0.14
N VAL A 64 -2.45 -10.04 -1.02
CA VAL A 64 -2.22 -10.10 -2.47
C VAL A 64 -2.99 -8.96 -3.12
N GLY A 65 -2.27 -8.04 -3.73
CA GLY A 65 -2.86 -6.90 -4.43
C GLY A 65 -3.49 -7.26 -5.78
N ALA A 66 -4.28 -6.35 -6.31
CA ALA A 66 -4.93 -6.50 -7.62
C ALA A 66 -3.94 -6.74 -8.77
N ASP A 67 -2.72 -6.26 -8.65
CA ASP A 67 -1.62 -6.42 -9.60
C ASP A 67 -0.75 -7.67 -9.35
N GLY A 68 -1.10 -8.48 -8.37
CA GLY A 68 -0.36 -9.69 -8.00
C GLY A 68 0.85 -9.46 -7.09
N ARG A 69 0.99 -8.28 -6.51
CA ARG A 69 2.03 -7.98 -5.54
C ARG A 69 1.69 -8.54 -4.16
N TYR A 70 2.72 -8.90 -3.44
CA TYR A 70 2.59 -9.44 -2.09
C TYR A 70 2.97 -8.39 -1.05
N PHE A 71 2.21 -8.32 0.03
CA PHE A 71 2.44 -7.42 1.14
C PHE A 71 2.44 -8.18 2.46
N PHE A 72 3.42 -7.90 3.30
CA PHE A 72 3.54 -8.45 4.65
C PHE A 72 3.56 -7.31 5.65
N GLY A 73 2.55 -7.23 6.52
CA GLY A 73 2.49 -6.17 7.52
C GLY A 73 2.49 -4.75 6.95
N GLY A 74 1.91 -4.55 5.76
CA GLY A 74 1.90 -3.27 5.07
C GLY A 74 3.14 -2.98 4.23
N ASN A 75 4.16 -3.85 4.25
CA ASN A 75 5.37 -3.70 3.44
C ASN A 75 5.30 -4.57 2.19
N GLU A 76 5.59 -3.96 1.05
CA GLU A 76 5.62 -4.66 -0.22
C GLU A 76 6.85 -5.58 -0.31
N LEU A 77 6.63 -6.80 -0.76
CA LEU A 77 7.70 -7.72 -1.11
C LEU A 77 8.26 -7.36 -2.49
N VAL A 78 9.46 -6.82 -2.53
CA VAL A 78 10.09 -6.33 -3.77
C VAL A 78 10.35 -7.47 -4.76
N ASN A 79 10.73 -8.63 -4.28
CA ASN A 79 10.96 -9.80 -5.11
C ASN A 79 9.77 -10.76 -5.01
N THR A 80 9.08 -10.96 -6.12
CA THR A 80 7.90 -11.84 -6.22
C THR A 80 8.25 -13.30 -6.48
N GLY A 81 9.53 -13.67 -6.45
CA GLY A 81 9.99 -15.04 -6.61
C GLY A 81 9.53 -15.94 -5.47
N ARG A 82 9.34 -17.24 -5.77
CA ARG A 82 8.89 -18.23 -4.77
C ARG A 82 9.83 -18.33 -3.57
N ALA A 83 11.14 -18.29 -3.79
CA ALA A 83 12.14 -18.33 -2.73
C ALA A 83 12.06 -17.12 -1.80
N ALA A 84 11.86 -15.92 -2.35
CA ALA A 84 11.70 -14.70 -1.58
C ALA A 84 10.38 -14.71 -0.79
N LEU A 85 9.30 -15.19 -1.38
CA LEU A 85 8.02 -15.34 -0.71
C LEU A 85 8.10 -16.35 0.46
N ARG A 86 8.76 -17.47 0.26
CA ARG A 86 9.02 -18.45 1.32
C ARG A 86 9.82 -17.85 2.47
N HIS A 87 10.88 -17.14 2.16
CA HIS A 87 11.71 -16.46 3.16
C HIS A 87 10.89 -15.44 3.96
N ALA A 88 10.09 -14.63 3.27
CA ALA A 88 9.23 -13.63 3.91
C ALA A 88 8.17 -14.28 4.82
N LEU A 89 7.56 -15.37 4.40
CA LEU A 89 6.61 -16.13 5.22
C LEU A 89 7.25 -16.67 6.48
N LEU A 90 8.41 -17.32 6.36
CA LEU A 90 9.14 -17.88 7.50
C LEU A 90 9.64 -16.78 8.44
N GLU A 91 10.12 -15.67 7.92
CA GLU A 91 10.54 -14.53 8.72
C GLU A 91 9.36 -13.91 9.48
N ALA A 92 8.23 -13.69 8.83
CA ALA A 92 7.02 -13.17 9.47
C ALA A 92 6.45 -14.12 10.54
N ALA A 93 6.62 -15.42 10.37
CA ALA A 93 6.20 -16.44 11.32
C ALA A 93 7.22 -16.66 12.46
N GLY A 94 8.41 -16.07 12.36
CA GLY A 94 9.51 -16.39 13.29
C GLY A 94 9.94 -17.85 13.24
N ALA A 95 9.91 -18.48 12.05
CA ALA A 95 10.15 -19.91 11.80
C ALA A 95 9.16 -20.87 12.49
N ASP A 96 8.06 -20.36 13.00
CA ASP A 96 7.00 -21.17 13.61
C ASP A 96 5.93 -21.55 12.56
N THR A 97 6.05 -22.75 12.02
CA THR A 97 5.14 -23.28 11.01
C THR A 97 3.79 -23.74 11.57
N ALA A 98 3.63 -23.76 12.88
CA ALA A 98 2.34 -24.04 13.53
C ALA A 98 1.37 -22.85 13.41
N ARG A 99 1.86 -21.68 13.06
CA ARG A 99 1.02 -20.51 12.82
C ARG A 99 0.16 -20.67 11.58
N THR A 100 -1.05 -20.14 11.63
CA THR A 100 -1.94 -20.10 10.48
C THR A 100 -1.54 -18.98 9.54
N VAL A 101 -1.40 -19.29 8.26
CA VAL A 101 -1.21 -18.29 7.21
C VAL A 101 -2.58 -17.80 6.73
N VAL A 102 -2.83 -16.53 6.86
CA VAL A 102 -4.04 -15.87 6.34
C VAL A 102 -3.70 -15.11 5.07
N VAL A 103 -4.26 -15.54 3.97
CA VAL A 103 -4.10 -14.90 2.67
C VAL A 103 -5.28 -13.97 2.41
N ARG A 104 -5.03 -12.68 2.38
CA ARG A 104 -6.02 -11.69 1.97
C ARG A 104 -5.78 -11.32 0.52
N ALA A 105 -6.68 -11.69 -0.34
CA ALA A 105 -6.59 -11.39 -1.75
C ALA A 105 -7.59 -10.30 -2.14
N ASP A 106 -7.12 -9.33 -2.93
CA ASP A 106 -8.01 -8.40 -3.59
C ASP A 106 -8.93 -9.17 -4.57
N ALA A 107 -10.16 -8.68 -4.75
CA ALA A 107 -11.12 -9.31 -5.67
C ALA A 107 -10.60 -9.39 -7.11
N ARG A 108 -9.69 -8.51 -7.47
CA ARG A 108 -9.03 -8.46 -8.80
C ARG A 108 -7.68 -9.16 -8.83
N ALA A 109 -7.23 -9.72 -7.71
CA ALA A 109 -5.94 -10.39 -7.64
C ALA A 109 -5.88 -11.55 -8.65
N PRO A 110 -4.75 -11.71 -9.36
CA PRO A 110 -4.56 -12.86 -10.24
C PRO A 110 -4.66 -14.16 -9.45
N HIS A 111 -5.45 -15.10 -9.94
CA HIS A 111 -5.61 -16.41 -9.31
C HIS A 111 -4.25 -17.11 -9.12
N GLN A 112 -3.36 -16.98 -10.09
CA GLN A 112 -2.02 -17.57 -10.03
C GLN A 112 -1.20 -17.03 -8.86
N ALA A 113 -1.33 -15.75 -8.52
CA ALA A 113 -0.63 -15.14 -7.38
C ALA A 113 -1.09 -15.76 -6.05
N VAL A 114 -2.38 -15.98 -5.90
CA VAL A 114 -2.96 -16.62 -4.71
C VAL A 114 -2.51 -18.08 -4.61
N VAL A 115 -2.57 -18.83 -5.70
CA VAL A 115 -2.13 -20.23 -5.76
C VAL A 115 -0.64 -20.34 -5.44
N THR A 116 0.18 -19.42 -5.88
CA THR A 116 1.61 -19.38 -5.55
C THR A 116 1.84 -19.24 -4.06
N VAL A 117 1.09 -18.39 -3.37
CA VAL A 117 1.18 -18.24 -1.91
C VAL A 117 0.79 -19.56 -1.20
N LEU A 118 -0.28 -20.17 -1.65
CA LEU A 118 -0.74 -21.47 -1.08
C LEU A 118 0.29 -22.55 -1.25
N ASP A 119 0.87 -22.68 -2.43
CA ASP A 119 1.91 -23.67 -2.74
C ASP A 119 3.17 -23.44 -1.91
N VAL A 120 3.64 -22.20 -1.84
CA VAL A 120 4.82 -21.84 -1.05
C VAL A 120 4.61 -22.06 0.44
N ALA A 121 3.45 -21.68 0.97
CA ALA A 121 3.11 -21.92 2.37
C ALA A 121 3.04 -23.42 2.69
N GLY A 122 2.43 -24.22 1.83
CA GLY A 122 2.37 -25.66 2.00
C GLY A 122 3.75 -26.32 1.98
N ARG A 123 4.62 -25.92 1.07
CA ARG A 123 6.00 -26.42 0.98
C ARG A 123 6.90 -25.94 2.11
N ALA A 124 6.62 -24.79 2.69
CA ALA A 124 7.33 -24.27 3.86
C ALA A 124 6.96 -25.03 5.16
N GLY A 125 5.90 -25.83 5.14
CA GLY A 125 5.47 -26.67 6.25
C GLY A 125 4.37 -26.06 7.12
N PHE A 126 3.71 -24.98 6.68
CA PHE A 126 2.57 -24.43 7.41
C PHE A 126 1.38 -25.38 7.38
N ALA A 127 0.87 -25.70 8.55
CA ALA A 127 -0.20 -26.70 8.70
C ALA A 127 -1.57 -26.17 8.27
N GLN A 128 -1.80 -24.87 8.39
CA GLN A 128 -3.07 -24.24 8.09
C GLN A 128 -2.89 -22.99 7.27
N VAL A 129 -3.64 -22.91 6.17
CA VAL A 129 -3.72 -21.71 5.31
C VAL A 129 -5.18 -21.36 5.13
N SER A 130 -5.53 -20.13 5.43
CA SER A 130 -6.88 -19.60 5.27
C SER A 130 -6.88 -18.51 4.21
N ILE A 131 -7.89 -18.49 3.35
CA ILE A 131 -8.05 -17.46 2.33
C ILE A 131 -9.24 -16.58 2.71
N VAL A 132 -9.00 -15.28 2.73
CA VAL A 132 -10.03 -14.28 2.90
C VAL A 132 -10.09 -13.44 1.63
N THR A 133 -11.22 -13.44 0.97
CA THR A 133 -11.46 -12.60 -0.20
C THR A 133 -12.26 -11.37 0.21
N ALA A 134 -11.83 -10.20 -0.25
CA ALA A 134 -12.65 -9.00 -0.13
C ALA A 134 -13.81 -9.12 -1.14
N GLN A 135 -15.03 -9.24 -0.65
CA GLN A 135 -16.21 -9.11 -1.50
C GLN A 135 -16.46 -7.64 -1.77
N GLU A 136 -16.47 -7.26 -3.04
CA GLU A 136 -17.08 -6.00 -3.43
C GLU A 136 -18.57 -6.05 -3.03
N ARG A 137 -18.97 -5.10 -2.21
CA ARG A 137 -20.42 -4.83 -2.06
C ARG A 137 -20.90 -4.17 -3.34
N GLU A 138 -21.74 -4.86 -4.05
CA GLU A 138 -22.60 -4.21 -5.01
C GLU A 138 -23.53 -3.20 -4.32
#